data_0643bffe0259888ea682dd284a3689fc
#
_entry.id   0643bffe0259888ea682dd284a3689fc
#
_cell.length_a   1.000
_cell.length_b   1.000
_cell.length_c   1.000
_cell.angle_alpha   90.00
_cell.angle_beta   90.00
_cell.angle_gamma   90.00
#
_symmetry.space_group_name_H-M   'P 1'
#
loop_
_entity.id
_entity.type
_entity.pdbx_description
1 polymer ?
#
loop_
_entity_poly.entity_id
_entity_poly.type
_entity_poly.pdbx_seq_one_letter_code
_entity_poly.pdbx_strand_id
1 'polypeptide(L)'
;VKGHLGSSIYTARAIFGREALEIRDVSEARYAGVLGIKDYPAATRPGILDGLLSARFAFVASQSFTFLSKAAARAVMERKQNQMTSARDRATSQIAGLDDALDDLMSNRFVMGDHQASLLVYGDSPGELSEHMSKARALLADSGMVVAREDLALEAAFWAQFPGNFKFRARPAAINSRNFAALAPFHTHPAGKADGNHWGSAVALLKTSAGSPFYFNFHAPTLGGGDIGHTFICGPTGSGKTVVQNFMLAQLEKLGAQQVFIDKDRGAEIFVRACGGTYLALKTGAPTGFAPFKALDYTPANRTFLAALVRQLATPPDRRLTAQEDRAVEDAVLALAPLRPAQRSISALRALLGQRDAGGIGARLERWCKGGPLGWVLDNEADALSLDARFLGFDMTHFLDHAEVRTPIMMYVFHRLAALVDGRRLVVDIDEFWKALGDEAFRGLAQDGLKTYRKQNAFMVFGTQSPADVLRSDISHTILEQCATKVFLPNPHAQARDYVDGFGLTAREFQLVREDLASERRQFLVKQGLNSVVVELNLDGLSDQLAILSGRTETVDLLDRLRAQHGDAYADWAAPFHQQRRGLP
;
A
#
# COMPACT_ATOMS: atom_id res chain seq x y z
N VAL A 1 0.18 30.47 -58.28
CA VAL A 1 -0.62 29.82 -57.24
C VAL A 1 -0.03 30.29 -55.91
N LYS A 2 -0.76 31.17 -55.18
CA LYS A 2 -0.38 31.55 -53.82
C LYS A 2 -0.71 30.37 -52.94
N GLY A 3 0.26 29.48 -52.69
CA GLY A 3 0.15 28.39 -51.77
C GLY A 3 -0.03 28.92 -50.34
N HIS A 4 -1.11 28.60 -49.68
CA HIS A 4 -1.24 28.81 -48.26
C HIS A 4 -0.33 27.81 -47.51
N LEU A 5 0.39 28.28 -46.51
CA LEU A 5 1.27 27.45 -45.68
C LEU A 5 0.55 26.21 -45.18
N GLY A 6 -0.76 26.31 -44.85
CA GLY A 6 -1.60 25.20 -44.47
C GLY A 6 -1.65 24.08 -45.50
N SER A 7 -1.78 24.37 -46.81
CA SER A 7 -1.85 23.36 -47.85
C SER A 7 -0.52 22.59 -48.08
N SER A 8 0.57 23.08 -47.51
CA SER A 8 1.88 22.40 -47.53
C SER A 8 2.16 21.58 -46.26
N ILE A 9 1.36 21.78 -45.22
CA ILE A 9 1.53 21.09 -43.93
C ILE A 9 0.52 19.94 -43.75
N TYR A 10 -0.70 20.08 -44.36
CA TYR A 10 -1.75 19.07 -44.20
C TYR A 10 -1.77 18.08 -45.36
N THR A 11 -1.65 16.79 -45.02
CA THR A 11 -1.84 15.68 -45.94
C THR A 11 -3.25 15.09 -45.84
N ALA A 12 -3.90 15.20 -44.68
CA ALA A 12 -5.22 14.66 -44.42
C ALA A 12 -6.37 15.62 -44.72
N ARG A 13 -7.51 15.11 -45.17
CA ARG A 13 -8.75 15.86 -45.42
C ARG A 13 -9.85 15.37 -44.50
N ALA A 14 -10.60 16.30 -43.90
CA ALA A 14 -11.84 16.00 -43.18
C ALA A 14 -13.02 16.11 -44.18
N ILE A 15 -13.73 15.03 -44.37
CA ILE A 15 -14.90 14.90 -45.24
C ILE A 15 -16.11 14.68 -44.34
N PHE A 16 -17.00 15.67 -44.30
CA PHE A 16 -18.17 15.64 -43.41
C PHE A 16 -19.35 14.94 -44.07
N GLY A 17 -19.82 13.86 -43.41
CA GLY A 17 -21.11 13.24 -43.67
C GLY A 17 -22.20 13.80 -42.78
N ARG A 18 -23.34 13.10 -42.66
CA ARG A 18 -24.44 13.52 -41.79
C ARG A 18 -24.15 13.27 -40.31
N GLU A 19 -23.67 12.12 -39.94
CA GLU A 19 -23.52 11.67 -38.56
C GLU A 19 -22.06 11.31 -38.19
N ALA A 20 -21.16 11.31 -39.18
CA ALA A 20 -19.76 11.01 -39.02
C ALA A 20 -18.95 11.81 -40.04
N LEU A 21 -17.69 12.01 -39.73
CA LEU A 21 -16.70 12.54 -40.68
C LEU A 21 -15.65 11.47 -40.96
N GLU A 22 -15.09 11.51 -42.15
CA GLU A 22 -13.95 10.72 -42.57
C GLU A 22 -12.71 11.63 -42.60
N ILE A 23 -11.65 11.23 -41.92
CA ILE A 23 -10.35 11.87 -41.99
C ILE A 23 -9.48 10.99 -42.87
N ARG A 24 -9.30 11.45 -44.12
CA ARG A 24 -8.59 10.69 -45.16
C ARG A 24 -7.19 11.26 -45.35
N ASP A 25 -6.19 10.44 -45.09
CA ASP A 25 -4.80 10.69 -45.46
C ASP A 25 -4.46 9.95 -46.77
N VAL A 26 -3.21 10.04 -47.21
CA VAL A 26 -2.73 9.43 -48.45
C VAL A 26 -2.87 7.89 -48.45
N SER A 27 -2.63 7.26 -47.28
CA SER A 27 -2.61 5.81 -47.12
C SER A 27 -3.76 5.23 -46.26
N GLU A 28 -4.39 6.07 -45.44
CA GLU A 28 -5.35 5.60 -44.42
C GLU A 28 -6.57 6.52 -44.35
N ALA A 29 -7.71 5.93 -43.96
CA ALA A 29 -8.90 6.66 -43.62
C ALA A 29 -9.35 6.31 -42.21
N ARG A 30 -9.65 7.29 -41.38
CA ARG A 30 -10.26 7.14 -40.06
C ARG A 30 -11.61 7.79 -40.02
N TYR A 31 -12.51 7.22 -39.27
CA TYR A 31 -13.85 7.76 -39.09
C TYR A 31 -13.96 8.41 -37.72
N ALA A 32 -14.70 9.51 -37.62
CA ALA A 32 -14.94 10.16 -36.34
C ALA A 32 -16.37 10.67 -36.21
N GLY A 33 -16.85 10.74 -34.97
CA GLY A 33 -18.14 11.28 -34.62
C GLY A 33 -18.04 12.17 -33.39
N VAL A 34 -18.95 13.12 -33.23
CA VAL A 34 -18.92 14.08 -32.12
C VAL A 34 -20.14 13.88 -31.22
N LEU A 35 -19.89 13.81 -29.90
CA LEU A 35 -20.91 13.94 -28.86
C LEU A 35 -20.80 15.34 -28.24
N GLY A 36 -21.89 16.09 -28.25
CA GLY A 36 -21.99 17.38 -27.56
C GLY A 36 -22.81 17.26 -26.27
N ILE A 37 -22.48 17.99 -25.23
CA ILE A 37 -23.26 18.03 -23.99
C ILE A 37 -24.56 18.80 -24.27
N LYS A 38 -25.68 18.15 -23.99
CA LYS A 38 -27.03 18.71 -24.09
C LYS A 38 -27.56 19.20 -22.75
N ASP A 39 -27.23 18.46 -21.67
CA ASP A 39 -27.62 18.80 -20.32
C ASP A 39 -26.56 18.33 -19.33
N TYR A 40 -26.44 19.04 -18.23
CA TYR A 40 -25.42 18.83 -17.20
C TYR A 40 -25.98 17.99 -16.04
N PRO A 41 -25.12 17.28 -15.30
CA PRO A 41 -25.53 16.57 -14.10
C PRO A 41 -26.04 17.54 -13.03
N ALA A 42 -26.90 17.05 -12.15
CA ALA A 42 -27.46 17.83 -11.03
C ALA A 42 -26.38 18.39 -10.09
N ALA A 43 -25.26 17.70 -9.96
CA ALA A 43 -24.09 18.14 -9.21
C ALA A 43 -22.81 17.74 -9.95
N THR A 44 -21.80 18.60 -9.92
CA THR A 44 -20.47 18.30 -10.45
C THR A 44 -19.49 18.07 -9.31
N ARG A 45 -18.51 17.21 -9.55
CA ARG A 45 -17.41 16.94 -8.63
C ARG A 45 -16.11 16.75 -9.41
N PRO A 46 -14.94 17.05 -8.83
CA PRO A 46 -13.67 16.67 -9.42
C PRO A 46 -13.64 15.18 -9.75
N GLY A 47 -13.10 14.81 -10.92
CA GLY A 47 -13.06 13.42 -11.38
C GLY A 47 -14.34 12.90 -12.02
N ILE A 48 -15.36 13.72 -12.25
CA ILE A 48 -16.62 13.29 -12.88
C ILE A 48 -16.44 12.69 -14.28
N LEU A 49 -15.37 13.08 -14.98
CA LEU A 49 -15.00 12.57 -16.31
C LEU A 49 -13.93 11.47 -16.27
N ASP A 50 -13.49 11.01 -15.09
CA ASP A 50 -12.40 10.02 -14.96
C ASP A 50 -12.76 8.68 -15.63
N GLY A 51 -14.03 8.35 -15.80
CA GLY A 51 -14.47 7.20 -16.59
C GLY A 51 -13.92 7.20 -18.02
N LEU A 52 -13.69 8.36 -18.62
CA LEU A 52 -13.08 8.48 -19.95
C LEU A 52 -11.60 8.04 -19.97
N LEU A 53 -10.88 8.10 -18.84
CA LEU A 53 -9.48 7.66 -18.75
C LEU A 53 -9.34 6.14 -18.93
N SER A 54 -10.40 5.38 -18.69
CA SER A 54 -10.44 3.92 -18.90
C SER A 54 -10.96 3.50 -20.27
N ALA A 55 -11.30 4.48 -21.14
CA ALA A 55 -11.82 4.20 -22.48
C ALA A 55 -10.78 3.46 -23.35
N ARG A 56 -11.23 2.41 -24.04
CA ARG A 56 -10.38 1.61 -24.95
C ARG A 56 -10.54 2.04 -26.42
N PHE A 57 -10.81 3.31 -26.66
CA PHE A 57 -10.92 3.91 -27.98
C PHE A 57 -10.26 5.30 -27.96
N ALA A 58 -9.79 5.74 -29.13
CA ALA A 58 -9.20 7.06 -29.29
C ALA A 58 -10.28 8.14 -29.27
N PHE A 59 -10.05 9.23 -28.54
CA PHE A 59 -10.95 10.37 -28.48
C PHE A 59 -10.19 11.69 -28.23
N VAL A 60 -10.86 12.80 -28.53
CA VAL A 60 -10.44 14.14 -28.13
C VAL A 60 -11.58 14.80 -27.36
N ALA A 61 -11.33 15.12 -26.09
CA ALA A 61 -12.25 15.91 -25.27
C ALA A 61 -11.87 17.39 -25.38
N SER A 62 -12.78 18.22 -25.85
CA SER A 62 -12.58 19.65 -26.01
C SER A 62 -13.55 20.42 -25.16
N GLN A 63 -13.05 21.44 -24.46
CA GLN A 63 -13.87 22.33 -23.65
C GLN A 63 -13.48 23.78 -23.92
N SER A 64 -14.46 24.67 -23.93
CA SER A 64 -14.24 26.11 -23.99
C SER A 64 -15.06 26.80 -22.91
N PHE A 65 -14.49 27.81 -22.28
CA PHE A 65 -15.18 28.60 -21.26
C PHE A 65 -14.91 30.08 -21.53
N THR A 66 -15.96 30.83 -21.86
CA THR A 66 -15.89 32.27 -22.12
C THR A 66 -16.47 33.03 -20.93
N PHE A 67 -15.64 33.78 -20.24
CA PHE A 67 -16.05 34.54 -19.05
C PHE A 67 -17.18 35.52 -19.38
N LEU A 68 -18.23 35.50 -18.56
CA LEU A 68 -19.29 36.49 -18.59
C LEU A 68 -18.95 37.64 -17.64
N SER A 69 -19.32 38.87 -18.02
CA SER A 69 -19.29 39.99 -17.08
C SER A 69 -20.24 39.71 -15.91
N LYS A 70 -19.93 40.26 -14.73
CA LYS A 70 -20.76 40.09 -13.53
C LYS A 70 -22.22 40.51 -13.76
N ALA A 71 -22.43 41.57 -14.52
CA ALA A 71 -23.78 42.02 -14.89
C ALA A 71 -24.51 41.02 -15.80
N ALA A 72 -23.82 40.46 -16.80
CA ALA A 72 -24.39 39.45 -17.67
C ALA A 72 -24.68 38.15 -16.91
N ALA A 73 -23.77 37.70 -16.05
CA ALA A 73 -23.95 36.53 -15.22
C ALA A 73 -25.17 36.66 -14.28
N ARG A 74 -25.30 37.79 -13.60
CA ARG A 74 -26.46 38.14 -12.76
C ARG A 74 -27.76 38.08 -13.56
N ALA A 75 -27.82 38.74 -14.75
CA ALA A 75 -29.00 38.74 -15.60
C ALA A 75 -29.44 37.32 -16.04
N VAL A 76 -28.47 36.42 -16.31
CA VAL A 76 -28.74 35.01 -16.64
C VAL A 76 -29.40 34.29 -15.45
N MET A 77 -28.88 34.46 -14.25
CA MET A 77 -29.37 33.78 -13.05
C MET A 77 -30.75 34.33 -12.63
N GLU A 78 -30.94 35.66 -12.63
CA GLU A 78 -32.20 36.30 -12.30
C GLU A 78 -33.31 35.91 -13.34
N ARG A 79 -32.96 35.82 -14.62
CA ARG A 79 -33.89 35.32 -15.65
C ARG A 79 -34.36 33.90 -15.36
N LYS A 80 -33.42 33.01 -14.99
CA LYS A 80 -33.73 31.61 -14.65
C LYS A 80 -34.63 31.53 -13.42
N GLN A 81 -34.33 32.28 -12.38
CA GLN A 81 -35.10 32.36 -11.14
C GLN A 81 -36.54 32.85 -11.42
N ASN A 82 -36.67 33.93 -12.19
CA ASN A 82 -37.95 34.48 -12.57
C ASN A 82 -38.81 33.50 -13.42
N GLN A 83 -38.15 32.74 -14.30
CA GLN A 83 -38.83 31.68 -15.08
C GLN A 83 -39.37 30.57 -14.17
N MET A 84 -38.56 30.09 -13.20
CA MET A 84 -38.98 29.05 -12.26
C MET A 84 -40.13 29.55 -11.37
N THR A 85 -40.01 30.76 -10.85
CA THR A 85 -41.04 31.38 -10.01
C THR A 85 -42.36 31.58 -10.79
N SER A 86 -42.30 32.08 -12.02
CA SER A 86 -43.47 32.33 -12.87
C SER A 86 -44.14 31.03 -13.33
N ALA A 87 -43.37 29.94 -13.55
CA ALA A 87 -43.89 28.62 -13.87
C ALA A 87 -44.49 27.90 -12.64
N ARG A 88 -44.48 28.51 -11.45
CA ARG A 88 -44.85 27.87 -10.18
C ARG A 88 -44.18 26.52 -9.99
N ASP A 89 -42.89 26.47 -10.32
CA ASP A 89 -42.07 25.27 -10.17
C ASP A 89 -42.11 24.82 -8.69
N ARG A 90 -42.32 23.56 -8.46
CA ARG A 90 -42.35 22.97 -7.12
C ARG A 90 -40.94 22.80 -6.50
N ALA A 91 -39.88 23.06 -7.27
CA ALA A 91 -38.48 22.94 -6.84
C ALA A 91 -38.06 24.15 -5.99
N THR A 92 -38.70 24.38 -4.86
CA THR A 92 -38.42 25.52 -3.95
C THR A 92 -36.96 25.54 -3.47
N SER A 93 -36.34 24.36 -3.29
CA SER A 93 -34.92 24.23 -2.93
C SER A 93 -33.96 24.73 -4.02
N GLN A 94 -34.32 24.59 -5.31
CA GLN A 94 -33.52 25.10 -6.40
C GLN A 94 -33.62 26.62 -6.54
N ILE A 95 -34.80 27.18 -6.24
CA ILE A 95 -34.98 28.64 -6.21
C ILE A 95 -34.17 29.27 -5.10
N ALA A 96 -34.19 28.68 -3.89
CA ALA A 96 -33.35 29.12 -2.76
C ALA A 96 -31.86 28.99 -3.07
N GLY A 97 -31.44 27.88 -3.71
CA GLY A 97 -30.06 27.68 -4.15
C GLY A 97 -29.58 28.71 -5.19
N LEU A 98 -30.48 29.31 -5.99
CA LEU A 98 -30.15 30.41 -6.89
C LEU A 98 -29.92 31.74 -6.13
N ASP A 99 -30.60 31.97 -5.02
CA ASP A 99 -30.35 33.15 -4.16
C ASP A 99 -28.96 33.06 -3.52
N ASP A 100 -28.59 31.90 -2.96
CA ASP A 100 -27.27 31.65 -2.40
C ASP A 100 -26.17 31.82 -3.48
N ALA A 101 -26.43 31.31 -4.68
CA ALA A 101 -25.50 31.42 -5.79
C ALA A 101 -25.35 32.88 -6.29
N LEU A 102 -26.41 33.69 -6.24
CA LEU A 102 -26.35 35.10 -6.54
C LEU A 102 -25.49 35.86 -5.51
N ASP A 103 -25.62 35.56 -4.24
CA ASP A 103 -24.75 36.11 -3.19
C ASP A 103 -23.28 35.72 -3.40
N ASP A 104 -23.01 34.45 -3.69
CA ASP A 104 -21.68 33.95 -4.02
C ASP A 104 -21.06 34.66 -5.25
N LEU A 105 -21.85 34.90 -6.29
CA LEU A 105 -21.42 35.65 -7.47
C LEU A 105 -21.10 37.11 -7.11
N MET A 106 -21.96 37.75 -6.32
CA MET A 106 -21.77 39.14 -5.90
C MET A 106 -20.55 39.30 -4.99
N SER A 107 -20.26 38.28 -4.17
CA SER A 107 -19.12 38.20 -3.28
C SER A 107 -17.83 37.70 -3.97
N ASN A 108 -17.80 37.52 -5.29
CA ASN A 108 -16.68 37.01 -6.08
C ASN A 108 -16.17 35.62 -5.66
N ARG A 109 -17.01 34.76 -5.12
CA ARG A 109 -16.64 33.38 -4.75
C ARG A 109 -16.55 32.46 -5.96
N PHE A 110 -17.17 32.81 -7.09
CA PHE A 110 -17.01 32.20 -8.39
C PHE A 110 -17.30 33.21 -9.52
N VAL A 111 -16.99 32.83 -10.75
CA VAL A 111 -17.37 33.54 -11.96
C VAL A 111 -18.24 32.66 -12.85
N MET A 112 -19.09 33.28 -13.69
CA MET A 112 -19.86 32.56 -14.70
C MET A 112 -19.19 32.65 -16.06
N GLY A 113 -19.44 31.65 -16.89
CA GLY A 113 -19.00 31.65 -18.28
C GLY A 113 -19.86 30.76 -19.16
N ASP A 114 -19.88 31.09 -20.44
CA ASP A 114 -20.45 30.25 -21.48
C ASP A 114 -19.50 29.07 -21.74
N HIS A 115 -19.91 27.90 -21.32
CA HIS A 115 -19.20 26.65 -21.49
C HIS A 115 -19.75 25.85 -22.67
N GLN A 116 -18.86 25.23 -23.44
CA GLN A 116 -19.20 24.23 -24.43
C GLN A 116 -18.19 23.10 -24.32
N ALA A 117 -18.69 21.86 -24.29
CA ALA A 117 -17.84 20.69 -24.35
C ALA A 117 -18.31 19.70 -25.40
N SER A 118 -17.35 19.06 -26.05
CA SER A 118 -17.59 18.01 -27.03
C SER A 118 -16.54 16.90 -26.91
N LEU A 119 -16.98 15.68 -27.24
CA LEU A 119 -16.12 14.52 -27.33
C LEU A 119 -16.08 14.03 -28.78
N LEU A 120 -14.94 14.17 -29.44
CA LEU A 120 -14.67 13.60 -30.76
C LEU A 120 -14.17 12.18 -30.56
N VAL A 121 -14.84 11.18 -31.08
CA VAL A 121 -14.54 9.76 -30.95
C VAL A 121 -14.11 9.20 -32.29
N TYR A 122 -13.06 8.38 -32.30
CA TYR A 122 -12.51 7.77 -33.52
C TYR A 122 -12.81 6.29 -33.64
N GLY A 123 -12.82 5.78 -34.87
CA GLY A 123 -12.85 4.37 -35.24
C GLY A 123 -12.17 4.18 -36.58
N ASP A 124 -11.55 3.03 -36.79
CA ASP A 124 -10.86 2.69 -38.07
C ASP A 124 -11.87 2.17 -39.12
N SER A 125 -13.11 1.91 -38.73
CA SER A 125 -14.23 1.59 -39.61
C SER A 125 -15.52 2.25 -39.13
N PRO A 126 -16.54 2.39 -39.98
CA PRO A 126 -17.86 2.92 -39.56
C PRO A 126 -18.53 2.07 -38.48
N GLY A 127 -18.33 0.74 -38.51
CA GLY A 127 -18.88 -0.19 -37.50
C GLY A 127 -18.21 0.01 -36.14
N GLU A 128 -16.89 0.09 -36.12
CA GLU A 128 -16.11 0.36 -34.93
C GLU A 128 -16.42 1.74 -34.35
N LEU A 129 -16.54 2.77 -35.18
CA LEU A 129 -16.98 4.09 -34.75
C LEU A 129 -18.33 4.03 -34.05
N SER A 130 -19.30 3.30 -34.60
CA SER A 130 -20.62 3.17 -33.99
C SER A 130 -20.57 2.52 -32.61
N GLU A 131 -19.72 1.49 -32.45
CA GLU A 131 -19.48 0.84 -31.16
C GLU A 131 -18.81 1.79 -30.16
N HIS A 132 -17.77 2.51 -30.57
CA HIS A 132 -17.05 3.48 -29.73
C HIS A 132 -17.95 4.64 -29.32
N MET A 133 -18.78 5.15 -30.22
CA MET A 133 -19.75 6.20 -29.92
C MET A 133 -20.79 5.75 -28.88
N SER A 134 -21.23 4.49 -28.94
CA SER A 134 -22.16 3.91 -27.97
C SER A 134 -21.51 3.79 -26.60
N LYS A 135 -20.27 3.30 -26.53
CA LYS A 135 -19.47 3.22 -25.29
C LYS A 135 -19.19 4.61 -24.70
N ALA A 136 -18.80 5.57 -25.52
CA ALA A 136 -18.56 6.94 -25.10
C ALA A 136 -19.82 7.60 -24.52
N ARG A 137 -20.98 7.36 -25.16
CA ARG A 137 -22.29 7.84 -24.67
C ARG A 137 -22.63 7.24 -23.31
N ALA A 138 -22.39 5.95 -23.10
CA ALA A 138 -22.62 5.28 -21.82
C ALA A 138 -21.74 5.88 -20.72
N LEU A 139 -20.43 6.05 -20.95
CA LEU A 139 -19.50 6.66 -20.00
C LEU A 139 -19.91 8.08 -19.58
N LEU A 140 -20.40 8.88 -20.53
CA LEU A 140 -20.89 10.23 -20.23
C LEU A 140 -22.25 10.20 -19.51
N ALA A 141 -23.12 9.26 -19.85
CA ALA A 141 -24.40 9.07 -19.16
C ALA A 141 -24.20 8.61 -17.69
N ASP A 142 -23.21 7.74 -17.42
CA ASP A 142 -22.86 7.30 -16.07
C ASP A 142 -22.37 8.48 -15.20
N SER A 143 -21.81 9.52 -15.81
CA SER A 143 -21.47 10.77 -15.12
C SER A 143 -22.68 11.69 -14.88
N GLY A 144 -23.87 11.30 -15.30
CA GLY A 144 -25.11 12.08 -15.21
C GLY A 144 -25.28 13.12 -16.32
N MET A 145 -24.44 13.09 -17.36
CA MET A 145 -24.56 14.00 -18.50
C MET A 145 -25.55 13.49 -19.55
N VAL A 146 -26.35 14.37 -20.09
CA VAL A 146 -27.15 14.09 -21.30
C VAL A 146 -26.35 14.59 -22.50
N VAL A 147 -26.02 13.68 -23.41
CA VAL A 147 -25.25 14.01 -24.61
C VAL A 147 -26.08 13.76 -25.88
N ALA A 148 -25.83 14.56 -26.90
CA ALA A 148 -26.37 14.39 -28.23
C ALA A 148 -25.25 14.04 -29.21
N ARG A 149 -25.50 13.11 -30.13
CA ARG A 149 -24.68 12.94 -31.32
C ARG A 149 -24.92 14.14 -32.25
N GLU A 150 -23.84 14.80 -32.61
CA GLU A 150 -23.92 15.95 -33.50
C GLU A 150 -24.10 15.45 -34.95
N ASP A 151 -25.14 15.92 -35.59
CA ASP A 151 -25.47 15.69 -37.00
C ASP A 151 -25.40 16.99 -37.81
N LEU A 152 -26.41 17.82 -37.74
CA LEU A 152 -26.42 19.14 -38.43
C LEU A 152 -25.31 20.08 -37.96
N ALA A 153 -24.89 19.93 -36.72
CA ALA A 153 -23.81 20.71 -36.15
C ALA A 153 -22.43 20.00 -36.18
N LEU A 154 -22.33 18.83 -36.84
CA LEU A 154 -21.10 18.01 -36.83
C LEU A 154 -19.86 18.80 -37.27
N GLU A 155 -19.95 19.50 -38.40
CA GLU A 155 -18.84 20.30 -38.91
C GLU A 155 -18.48 21.47 -37.96
N ALA A 156 -19.48 22.15 -37.44
CA ALA A 156 -19.28 23.24 -36.49
C ALA A 156 -18.63 22.72 -35.20
N ALA A 157 -19.12 21.61 -34.63
CA ALA A 157 -18.58 20.99 -33.43
C ALA A 157 -17.13 20.49 -33.62
N PHE A 158 -16.82 19.95 -34.80
CA PHE A 158 -15.45 19.57 -35.14
C PHE A 158 -14.52 20.79 -35.16
N TRP A 159 -14.91 21.89 -35.82
CA TRP A 159 -14.08 23.08 -35.88
C TRP A 159 -14.01 23.83 -34.54
N ALA A 160 -15.00 23.72 -33.68
CA ALA A 160 -15.02 24.34 -32.36
C ALA A 160 -13.94 23.82 -31.42
N GLN A 161 -13.39 22.61 -31.66
CA GLN A 161 -12.30 22.04 -30.84
C GLN A 161 -10.97 22.79 -30.98
N PHE A 162 -10.79 23.52 -32.06
CA PHE A 162 -9.54 24.28 -32.29
C PHE A 162 -9.55 25.61 -31.51
N PRO A 163 -8.43 25.96 -30.84
CA PRO A 163 -8.35 27.18 -30.06
C PRO A 163 -8.71 28.42 -30.90
N GLY A 164 -9.51 29.31 -30.33
CA GLY A 164 -9.94 30.56 -30.98
C GLY A 164 -11.17 30.44 -31.86
N ASN A 165 -11.65 29.24 -32.19
CA ASN A 165 -12.82 29.05 -33.08
C ASN A 165 -14.17 29.15 -32.35
N PHE A 166 -14.33 30.09 -31.44
CA PHE A 166 -15.53 30.24 -30.59
C PHE A 166 -16.85 30.40 -31.38
N LYS A 167 -16.81 30.94 -32.62
CA LYS A 167 -18.00 31.08 -33.47
C LYS A 167 -18.67 29.75 -33.86
N PHE A 168 -17.95 28.66 -33.79
CA PHE A 168 -18.45 27.31 -34.14
C PHE A 168 -19.01 26.53 -32.97
N ARG A 169 -19.06 27.10 -31.78
CA ARG A 169 -19.63 26.42 -30.61
C ARG A 169 -21.11 26.09 -30.79
N ALA A 170 -21.44 24.82 -30.84
CA ALA A 170 -22.81 24.38 -31.19
C ALA A 170 -23.82 24.54 -30.04
N ARG A 171 -23.38 24.33 -28.79
CA ARG A 171 -24.26 24.27 -27.60
C ARG A 171 -23.63 24.95 -26.38
N PRO A 172 -23.37 26.28 -26.44
CA PRO A 172 -22.87 26.97 -25.25
C PRO A 172 -23.95 27.03 -24.17
N ALA A 173 -23.55 26.79 -22.91
CA ALA A 173 -24.41 26.91 -21.75
C ALA A 173 -23.69 27.65 -20.62
N ALA A 174 -24.41 28.51 -19.91
CA ALA A 174 -23.83 29.27 -18.80
C ALA A 174 -23.69 28.38 -17.57
N ILE A 175 -22.45 28.17 -17.13
CA ILE A 175 -22.10 27.47 -15.89
C ILE A 175 -21.16 28.30 -15.04
N ASN A 176 -21.01 27.95 -13.76
CA ASN A 176 -20.03 28.62 -12.89
C ASN A 176 -18.63 28.00 -13.01
N SER A 177 -17.60 28.75 -12.57
CA SER A 177 -16.21 28.30 -12.65
C SER A 177 -15.91 27.08 -11.79
N ARG A 178 -16.64 26.82 -10.70
CA ARG A 178 -16.48 25.61 -9.87
C ARG A 178 -16.94 24.38 -10.64
N ASN A 179 -18.10 24.49 -11.34
CA ASN A 179 -18.60 23.40 -12.18
C ASN A 179 -17.65 23.16 -13.38
N PHE A 180 -17.15 24.22 -14.00
CA PHE A 180 -16.15 24.11 -15.07
C PHE A 180 -14.87 23.42 -14.59
N ALA A 181 -14.33 23.80 -13.41
CA ALA A 181 -13.15 23.18 -12.83
C ALA A 181 -13.39 21.67 -12.53
N ALA A 182 -14.60 21.30 -12.09
CA ALA A 182 -14.95 19.91 -11.85
C ALA A 182 -15.07 19.08 -13.14
N LEU A 183 -15.36 19.73 -14.28
CA LEU A 183 -15.40 19.08 -15.61
C LEU A 183 -14.02 19.04 -16.29
N ALA A 184 -13.02 19.70 -15.75
CA ALA A 184 -11.68 19.68 -16.31
C ALA A 184 -11.04 18.30 -16.14
N PRO A 185 -10.59 17.63 -17.22
CA PRO A 185 -9.98 16.31 -17.15
C PRO A 185 -8.48 16.41 -16.78
N PHE A 186 -8.18 17.12 -15.70
CA PHE A 186 -6.79 17.27 -15.20
C PHE A 186 -6.37 16.13 -14.27
N HIS A 187 -7.27 15.22 -13.99
CA HIS A 187 -6.97 14.07 -13.14
C HIS A 187 -6.18 13.06 -13.96
N THR A 188 -4.92 12.88 -13.59
CA THR A 188 -4.09 11.79 -14.06
C THR A 188 -3.88 10.82 -12.91
N HIS A 189 -3.86 9.51 -13.21
CA HIS A 189 -3.46 8.54 -12.21
C HIS A 189 -1.97 8.73 -11.90
N PRO A 190 -1.57 8.71 -10.62
CA PRO A 190 -0.17 8.74 -10.26
C PRO A 190 0.57 7.58 -10.94
N ALA A 191 1.66 7.89 -11.62
CA ALA A 191 2.49 6.86 -12.28
C ALA A 191 3.55 6.27 -11.33
N GLY A 192 3.83 6.92 -10.21
CA GLY A 192 4.99 6.61 -9.39
C GLY A 192 6.30 6.99 -10.08
N LYS A 193 7.43 6.47 -9.61
CA LYS A 193 8.76 6.80 -10.11
C LYS A 193 9.49 5.51 -10.53
N ALA A 194 9.78 5.38 -11.82
CA ALA A 194 10.39 4.19 -12.40
C ALA A 194 11.84 3.97 -11.92
N ASP A 195 12.65 5.05 -11.93
CA ASP A 195 14.07 5.03 -11.60
C ASP A 195 14.48 6.22 -10.73
N GLY A 196 15.70 6.13 -10.15
CA GLY A 196 16.23 7.18 -9.28
C GLY A 196 15.51 7.25 -7.93
N ASN A 197 14.93 6.16 -7.45
CA ASN A 197 14.41 5.99 -6.10
C ASN A 197 15.57 5.79 -5.13
N HIS A 198 15.30 5.81 -3.82
CA HIS A 198 16.32 5.63 -2.80
C HIS A 198 17.17 4.35 -3.01
N TRP A 199 16.56 3.26 -3.45
CA TRP A 199 17.25 2.01 -3.78
C TRP A 199 17.45 1.76 -5.29
N GLY A 200 17.17 2.74 -6.15
CA GLY A 200 17.34 2.67 -7.59
C GLY A 200 16.04 2.54 -8.35
N SER A 201 15.82 1.42 -9.07
CA SER A 201 14.60 1.19 -9.83
C SER A 201 13.38 0.91 -8.94
N ALA A 202 12.19 1.02 -9.52
CA ALA A 202 10.95 0.70 -8.84
C ALA A 202 10.92 -0.73 -8.30
N VAL A 203 10.34 -0.90 -7.12
CA VAL A 203 10.19 -2.20 -6.47
C VAL A 203 9.25 -3.09 -7.27
N ALA A 204 8.07 -2.57 -7.62
CA ALA A 204 7.08 -3.32 -8.39
C ALA A 204 6.40 -2.43 -9.42
N LEU A 205 5.90 -3.06 -10.48
CA LEU A 205 5.01 -2.45 -11.45
C LEU A 205 3.61 -2.98 -11.21
N LEU A 206 2.71 -2.10 -10.78
CA LEU A 206 1.30 -2.40 -10.54
C LEU A 206 0.44 -1.73 -11.61
N LYS A 207 -0.82 -2.12 -11.68
CA LYS A 207 -1.78 -1.56 -12.62
C LYS A 207 -2.76 -0.68 -11.85
N THR A 208 -2.98 0.55 -12.31
CA THR A 208 -4.01 1.43 -11.72
C THR A 208 -5.41 0.98 -12.13
N SER A 209 -6.44 1.51 -11.47
CA SER A 209 -7.85 1.28 -11.84
C SER A 209 -8.18 1.71 -13.28
N ALA A 210 -7.42 2.66 -13.84
CA ALA A 210 -7.52 3.07 -15.25
C ALA A 210 -6.72 2.19 -16.23
N GLY A 211 -6.02 1.19 -15.73
CA GLY A 211 -5.19 0.31 -16.55
C GLY A 211 -3.80 0.85 -16.88
N SER A 212 -3.43 2.04 -16.37
CA SER A 212 -2.09 2.60 -16.53
C SER A 212 -1.09 1.96 -15.56
N PRO A 213 0.23 1.96 -15.86
CA PRO A 213 1.25 1.44 -14.96
C PRO A 213 1.45 2.36 -13.74
N PHE A 214 1.69 1.75 -12.58
CA PHE A 214 2.13 2.43 -11.37
C PHE A 214 3.43 1.81 -10.85
N TYR A 215 4.49 2.60 -10.79
CA TYR A 215 5.80 2.21 -10.30
C TYR A 215 5.85 2.34 -8.79
N PHE A 216 5.59 1.23 -8.09
CA PHE A 216 5.57 1.19 -6.63
C PHE A 216 6.98 1.23 -6.04
N ASN A 217 7.13 1.99 -4.97
CA ASN A 217 8.32 2.03 -4.11
C ASN A 217 7.88 2.12 -2.66
N PHE A 218 8.61 1.47 -1.75
CA PHE A 218 8.39 1.63 -0.32
C PHE A 218 8.78 3.04 0.14
N HIS A 219 9.91 3.55 -0.36
CA HIS A 219 10.40 4.88 -0.02
C HIS A 219 9.53 5.96 -0.67
N ALA A 220 8.94 6.79 0.18
CA ALA A 220 8.14 7.93 -0.23
C ALA A 220 8.76 9.23 0.28
N PRO A 221 8.72 10.32 -0.51
CA PRO A 221 9.23 11.62 -0.10
C PRO A 221 8.43 12.17 1.08
N THR A 222 9.13 12.86 1.99
CA THR A 222 8.50 13.53 3.13
C THR A 222 8.61 15.05 3.04
N LEU A 223 7.72 15.77 3.70
CA LEU A 223 7.72 17.23 3.75
C LEU A 223 9.02 17.81 4.34
N GLY A 224 9.71 17.07 5.19
CA GLY A 224 10.99 17.45 5.80
C GLY A 224 12.22 17.14 4.95
N GLY A 225 12.03 16.68 3.72
CA GLY A 225 13.10 16.25 2.82
C GLY A 225 13.62 14.84 3.14
N GLY A 226 14.04 14.13 2.09
CA GLY A 226 14.48 12.74 2.11
C GLY A 226 13.32 11.73 2.14
N ASP A 227 13.64 10.49 1.82
CA ASP A 227 12.66 9.42 1.63
C ASP A 227 12.58 8.52 2.86
N ILE A 228 11.38 8.06 3.20
CA ILE A 228 11.12 7.08 4.27
C ILE A 228 10.51 5.83 3.66
N GLY A 229 11.09 4.65 3.98
CA GLY A 229 10.62 3.35 3.49
C GLY A 229 9.64 2.64 4.44
N HIS A 230 9.49 3.10 5.68
CA HIS A 230 8.58 2.45 6.63
C HIS A 230 7.16 2.40 6.07
N THR A 231 6.57 1.21 6.12
CA THR A 231 5.31 0.91 5.47
C THR A 231 4.35 0.22 6.43
N PHE A 232 3.09 0.62 6.36
CA PHE A 232 1.99 0.00 7.07
C PHE A 232 1.05 -0.69 6.08
N ILE A 233 0.70 -1.94 6.31
CA ILE A 233 -0.20 -2.74 5.46
C ILE A 233 -1.37 -3.22 6.31
N CYS A 234 -2.58 -2.84 5.95
CA CYS A 234 -3.79 -3.21 6.68
C CYS A 234 -4.82 -3.89 5.77
N GLY A 235 -5.35 -5.00 6.24
CA GLY A 235 -6.42 -5.70 5.55
C GLY A 235 -6.99 -6.86 6.37
N PRO A 236 -8.31 -7.05 6.38
CA PRO A 236 -8.96 -8.13 7.13
C PRO A 236 -8.54 -9.51 6.61
N THR A 237 -8.82 -10.55 7.40
CA THR A 237 -8.59 -11.94 7.00
C THR A 237 -9.26 -12.23 5.66
N GLY A 238 -8.54 -12.88 4.75
CA GLY A 238 -9.04 -13.21 3.41
C GLY A 238 -8.97 -12.07 2.38
N SER A 239 -8.57 -10.85 2.75
CA SER A 239 -8.41 -9.74 1.81
C SER A 239 -7.21 -9.87 0.85
N GLY A 240 -6.30 -10.82 1.09
CA GLY A 240 -5.08 -11.01 0.30
C GLY A 240 -3.86 -10.28 0.87
N LYS A 241 -3.90 -9.80 2.12
CA LYS A 241 -2.79 -9.09 2.78
C LYS A 241 -1.46 -9.83 2.63
N THR A 242 -1.39 -11.10 3.03
CA THR A 242 -0.16 -11.91 2.97
C THR A 242 0.38 -12.05 1.55
N VAL A 243 -0.49 -12.20 0.54
CA VAL A 243 -0.07 -12.28 -0.87
C VAL A 243 0.54 -10.96 -1.33
N VAL A 244 -0.08 -9.82 -1.02
CA VAL A 244 0.45 -8.48 -1.37
C VAL A 244 1.78 -8.26 -0.67
N GLN A 245 1.89 -8.58 0.61
CA GLN A 245 3.09 -8.43 1.44
C GLN A 245 4.24 -9.29 0.89
N ASN A 246 4.02 -10.60 0.71
CA ASN A 246 5.01 -11.51 0.14
C ASN A 246 5.40 -11.13 -1.29
N PHE A 247 4.45 -10.67 -2.11
CA PHE A 247 4.75 -10.18 -3.47
C PHE A 247 5.70 -8.97 -3.42
N MET A 248 5.41 -7.98 -2.58
CA MET A 248 6.24 -6.79 -2.46
C MET A 248 7.65 -7.13 -1.97
N LEU A 249 7.77 -8.06 -1.03
CA LEU A 249 9.07 -8.55 -0.53
C LEU A 249 9.82 -9.34 -1.61
N ALA A 250 9.12 -10.19 -2.39
CA ALA A 250 9.73 -10.90 -3.51
C ALA A 250 10.37 -9.96 -4.54
N GLN A 251 9.74 -8.80 -4.77
CA GLN A 251 10.28 -7.79 -5.69
C GLN A 251 11.54 -7.10 -5.16
N LEU A 252 11.83 -7.15 -3.87
CA LEU A 252 13.05 -6.61 -3.28
C LEU A 252 14.29 -7.47 -3.54
N GLU A 253 14.11 -8.73 -3.94
CA GLU A 253 15.23 -9.64 -4.29
C GLU A 253 16.12 -9.05 -5.40
N LYS A 254 15.51 -8.43 -6.44
CA LYS A 254 16.23 -7.77 -7.53
C LYS A 254 17.08 -6.58 -7.08
N LEU A 255 16.75 -5.98 -5.92
CA LEU A 255 17.48 -4.85 -5.35
C LEU A 255 18.59 -5.31 -4.40
N GLY A 256 18.73 -6.60 -4.16
CA GLY A 256 19.77 -7.17 -3.30
C GLY A 256 19.57 -6.87 -1.80
N ALA A 257 18.33 -6.61 -1.38
CA ALA A 257 18.02 -6.35 0.02
C ALA A 257 18.13 -7.62 0.88
N GLN A 258 18.68 -7.51 2.08
CA GLN A 258 18.51 -8.50 3.11
C GLN A 258 17.13 -8.33 3.74
N GLN A 259 16.42 -9.44 3.95
CA GLN A 259 15.04 -9.44 4.40
C GLN A 259 14.88 -10.28 5.64
N VAL A 260 14.12 -9.79 6.60
CA VAL A 260 13.74 -10.50 7.82
C VAL A 260 12.22 -10.47 7.93
N PHE A 261 11.60 -11.63 8.06
CA PHE A 261 10.17 -11.77 8.23
C PHE A 261 9.86 -12.36 9.61
N ILE A 262 9.18 -11.59 10.43
CA ILE A 262 8.61 -12.06 11.69
C ILE A 262 7.16 -12.42 11.41
N ASP A 263 6.91 -13.70 11.30
CA ASP A 263 5.69 -14.30 10.78
C ASP A 263 4.76 -14.78 11.89
N LYS A 264 3.49 -14.83 11.55
CA LYS A 264 2.44 -15.47 12.35
C LYS A 264 1.68 -16.46 11.49
N ASP A 265 1.39 -17.63 12.06
CA ASP A 265 0.65 -18.73 11.42
C ASP A 265 1.38 -19.32 10.19
N ARG A 266 2.70 -19.17 10.11
CA ARG A 266 3.58 -19.71 9.06
C ARG A 266 3.17 -19.28 7.64
N GLY A 267 2.54 -18.12 7.52
CA GLY A 267 2.00 -17.61 6.24
C GLY A 267 3.07 -17.28 5.20
N ALA A 268 4.28 -16.94 5.63
CA ALA A 268 5.41 -16.64 4.75
C ALA A 268 6.41 -17.79 4.57
N GLU A 269 6.25 -18.92 5.26
CA GLU A 269 7.28 -19.98 5.28
C GLU A 269 7.60 -20.52 3.88
N ILE A 270 6.56 -20.88 3.11
CA ILE A 270 6.73 -21.40 1.75
C ILE A 270 7.50 -20.39 0.91
N PHE A 271 7.13 -19.11 1.01
CA PHE A 271 7.74 -18.01 0.28
C PHE A 271 9.22 -17.81 0.67
N VAL A 272 9.52 -17.70 1.97
CA VAL A 272 10.90 -17.51 2.46
C VAL A 272 11.80 -18.65 1.98
N ARG A 273 11.34 -19.91 2.10
CA ARG A 273 12.12 -21.07 1.65
C ARG A 273 12.26 -21.15 0.13
N ALA A 274 11.24 -20.75 -0.60
CA ALA A 274 11.31 -20.69 -2.07
C ALA A 274 12.32 -19.66 -2.58
N CYS A 275 12.53 -18.58 -1.82
CA CYS A 275 13.59 -17.60 -2.07
C CYS A 275 14.99 -18.06 -1.59
N GLY A 276 15.14 -19.33 -1.17
CA GLY A 276 16.40 -19.85 -0.63
C GLY A 276 16.74 -19.32 0.77
N GLY A 277 15.76 -18.76 1.47
CA GLY A 277 15.91 -18.24 2.81
C GLY A 277 15.87 -19.30 3.91
N THR A 278 16.31 -18.91 5.10
CA THR A 278 16.21 -19.73 6.30
C THR A 278 14.94 -19.38 7.07
N TYR A 279 14.13 -20.37 7.40
CA TYR A 279 12.92 -20.18 8.18
C TYR A 279 12.93 -21.03 9.45
N LEU A 280 12.82 -20.37 10.59
CA LEU A 280 12.80 -21.00 11.91
C LEU A 280 11.34 -21.10 12.42
N ALA A 281 10.77 -22.30 12.30
CA ALA A 281 9.45 -22.61 12.83
C ALA A 281 9.58 -22.98 14.32
N LEU A 282 9.45 -21.98 15.19
CA LEU A 282 9.63 -22.13 16.63
C LEU A 282 8.37 -22.78 17.25
N LYS A 283 8.54 -23.86 17.99
CA LYS A 283 7.44 -24.61 18.63
C LYS A 283 7.63 -24.65 20.15
N THR A 284 6.55 -24.49 20.90
CA THR A 284 6.58 -24.58 22.37
C THR A 284 7.07 -25.97 22.81
N GLY A 285 8.05 -26.01 23.70
CA GLY A 285 8.64 -27.25 24.22
C GLY A 285 9.69 -27.90 23.33
N ALA A 286 9.84 -27.45 22.07
CA ALA A 286 10.92 -27.90 21.19
C ALA A 286 12.11 -26.93 21.26
N PRO A 287 13.38 -27.42 21.15
CA PRO A 287 14.54 -26.55 21.13
C PRO A 287 14.42 -25.45 20.06
N THR A 288 14.54 -24.19 20.47
CA THR A 288 14.51 -23.06 19.52
C THR A 288 15.76 -23.00 18.65
N GLY A 289 16.85 -23.62 19.12
CA GLY A 289 18.18 -23.46 18.55
C GLY A 289 18.83 -22.13 18.91
N PHE A 290 18.36 -21.40 19.92
CA PHE A 290 18.99 -20.15 20.37
C PHE A 290 19.93 -20.39 21.55
N ALA A 291 21.15 -19.89 21.42
CA ALA A 291 22.18 -20.02 22.44
C ALA A 291 23.00 -18.72 22.56
N PRO A 292 22.42 -17.61 23.07
CA PRO A 292 23.01 -16.27 23.05
C PRO A 292 24.39 -16.21 23.71
N PHE A 293 24.63 -16.97 24.80
CA PHE A 293 25.91 -17.00 25.47
C PHE A 293 27.04 -17.66 24.67
N LYS A 294 26.67 -18.55 23.72
CA LYS A 294 27.63 -19.23 22.83
C LYS A 294 27.86 -18.44 21.55
N ALA A 295 26.80 -17.79 21.02
CA ALA A 295 26.83 -17.10 19.74
C ALA A 295 27.46 -15.71 19.80
N LEU A 296 27.28 -14.99 20.91
CA LEU A 296 27.72 -13.61 21.02
C LEU A 296 29.17 -13.49 21.51
N ASP A 297 29.96 -12.70 20.77
CA ASP A 297 31.26 -12.25 21.25
C ASP A 297 31.07 -11.34 22.45
N TYR A 298 31.98 -11.41 23.44
CA TYR A 298 31.89 -10.68 24.70
C TYR A 298 32.34 -9.20 24.59
N THR A 299 31.90 -8.51 23.55
CA THR A 299 32.05 -7.05 23.43
C THR A 299 31.30 -6.31 24.54
N PRO A 300 31.64 -5.07 24.88
CA PRO A 300 30.90 -4.28 25.88
C PRO A 300 29.38 -4.24 25.61
N ALA A 301 28.96 -4.04 24.36
CA ALA A 301 27.56 -4.01 23.96
C ALA A 301 26.84 -5.37 24.18
N ASN A 302 27.48 -6.47 23.78
CA ASN A 302 26.92 -7.81 23.98
C ASN A 302 26.86 -8.21 25.44
N ARG A 303 27.84 -7.82 26.27
CA ARG A 303 27.81 -8.04 27.72
C ARG A 303 26.64 -7.29 28.38
N THR A 304 26.44 -6.04 28.01
CA THR A 304 25.28 -5.26 28.48
C THR A 304 23.95 -5.94 28.09
N PHE A 305 23.86 -6.41 26.86
CA PHE A 305 22.68 -7.15 26.39
C PHE A 305 22.49 -8.47 27.17
N LEU A 306 23.55 -9.29 27.33
CA LEU A 306 23.47 -10.56 28.06
C LEU A 306 23.07 -10.34 29.51
N ALA A 307 23.59 -9.30 30.18
CA ALA A 307 23.17 -8.93 31.53
C ALA A 307 21.66 -8.53 31.56
N ALA A 308 21.21 -7.73 30.59
CA ALA A 308 19.80 -7.38 30.47
C ALA A 308 18.90 -8.59 30.23
N LEU A 309 19.34 -9.54 29.40
CA LEU A 309 18.64 -10.81 29.19
C LEU A 309 18.54 -11.61 30.48
N VAL A 310 19.63 -11.76 31.24
CA VAL A 310 19.62 -12.46 32.53
C VAL A 310 18.69 -11.78 33.54
N ARG A 311 18.70 -10.43 33.58
CA ARG A 311 17.74 -9.66 34.41
C ARG A 311 16.31 -10.04 34.07
N GLN A 312 15.98 -10.07 32.77
CA GLN A 312 14.64 -10.45 32.31
C GLN A 312 14.26 -11.87 32.76
N LEU A 313 15.17 -12.83 32.64
CA LEU A 313 14.94 -14.22 33.03
C LEU A 313 14.83 -14.43 34.55
N ALA A 314 15.52 -13.60 35.33
CA ALA A 314 15.66 -13.74 36.78
C ALA A 314 14.77 -12.80 37.61
N THR A 315 14.11 -11.80 36.98
CA THR A 315 13.24 -10.86 37.70
C THR A 315 11.97 -11.57 38.19
N PRO A 316 11.70 -11.51 39.49
CA PRO A 316 10.44 -12.06 40.02
C PRO A 316 9.27 -11.16 39.67
N PRO A 317 8.03 -11.70 39.60
CA PRO A 317 6.86 -10.93 39.13
C PRO A 317 6.45 -9.81 40.08
N ASP A 318 6.83 -9.88 41.35
CA ASP A 318 6.35 -9.00 42.44
C ASP A 318 7.32 -7.85 42.79
N ARG A 319 8.59 -7.91 42.31
CA ARG A 319 9.59 -6.88 42.59
C ARG A 319 10.67 -6.75 41.53
N ARG A 320 11.36 -5.66 41.52
CA ARG A 320 12.62 -5.49 40.74
C ARG A 320 13.78 -6.20 41.42
N LEU A 321 14.85 -6.46 40.66
CA LEU A 321 16.10 -6.91 41.24
C LEU A 321 16.69 -5.82 42.18
N THR A 322 17.29 -6.27 43.29
CA THR A 322 18.04 -5.38 44.16
C THR A 322 19.38 -4.97 43.51
N ALA A 323 19.99 -3.91 43.96
CA ALA A 323 21.30 -3.48 43.47
C ALA A 323 22.39 -4.56 43.65
N GLN A 324 22.29 -5.40 44.70
CA GLN A 324 23.21 -6.50 44.92
C GLN A 324 22.97 -7.64 43.92
N GLU A 325 21.71 -8.00 43.66
CA GLU A 325 21.35 -8.98 42.64
C GLU A 325 21.78 -8.52 41.24
N ASP A 326 21.61 -7.25 40.94
CA ASP A 326 21.96 -6.64 39.66
C ASP A 326 23.47 -6.72 39.41
N ARG A 327 24.27 -6.34 40.41
CA ARG A 327 25.73 -6.45 40.37
C ARG A 327 26.17 -7.90 40.21
N ALA A 328 25.58 -8.84 40.93
CA ALA A 328 25.86 -10.27 40.80
C ALA A 328 25.64 -10.80 39.40
N VAL A 329 24.59 -10.33 38.70
CA VAL A 329 24.33 -10.67 37.29
C VAL A 329 25.46 -10.15 36.40
N GLU A 330 25.88 -8.90 36.55
CA GLU A 330 26.98 -8.32 35.75
C GLU A 330 28.29 -9.07 35.95
N ASP A 331 28.65 -9.35 37.21
CA ASP A 331 29.86 -10.08 37.56
C ASP A 331 29.86 -11.51 37.01
N ALA A 332 28.71 -12.20 37.07
CA ALA A 332 28.56 -13.55 36.54
C ALA A 332 28.65 -13.58 35.00
N VAL A 333 28.05 -12.60 34.31
CA VAL A 333 28.18 -12.48 32.85
C VAL A 333 29.66 -12.23 32.49
N LEU A 334 30.32 -11.34 33.19
CA LEU A 334 31.74 -11.06 32.95
C LEU A 334 32.62 -12.30 33.20
N ALA A 335 32.32 -13.09 34.23
CA ALA A 335 33.07 -14.30 34.58
C ALA A 335 32.97 -15.42 33.52
N LEU A 336 31.98 -15.39 32.65
CA LEU A 336 31.90 -16.32 31.51
C LEU A 336 32.82 -15.93 30.34
N ALA A 337 33.30 -14.70 30.27
CA ALA A 337 34.14 -14.20 29.16
C ALA A 337 35.37 -15.07 28.82
N PRO A 338 36.17 -15.54 29.80
CA PRO A 338 37.35 -16.36 29.52
C PRO A 338 37.03 -17.79 29.07
N LEU A 339 35.79 -18.27 29.25
CA LEU A 339 35.39 -19.61 28.82
C LEU A 339 35.30 -19.70 27.29
N ARG A 340 35.62 -20.89 26.76
CA ARG A 340 35.39 -21.16 25.33
C ARG A 340 33.90 -21.02 25.00
N PRO A 341 33.53 -20.50 23.81
CA PRO A 341 32.12 -20.31 23.42
C PRO A 341 31.21 -21.52 23.70
N ALA A 342 31.65 -22.72 23.37
CA ALA A 342 30.88 -23.95 23.62
C ALA A 342 30.57 -24.22 25.10
N GLN A 343 31.30 -23.63 26.03
CA GLN A 343 31.13 -23.81 27.48
C GLN A 343 30.23 -22.74 28.10
N ARG A 344 29.92 -21.68 27.36
CA ARG A 344 29.09 -20.57 27.82
C ARG A 344 27.64 -20.92 27.68
N SER A 345 26.87 -20.86 28.76
CA SER A 345 25.45 -21.23 28.79
C SER A 345 24.76 -20.58 29.99
N ILE A 346 23.43 -20.58 30.00
CA ILE A 346 22.63 -20.18 31.17
C ILE A 346 22.93 -21.12 32.34
N SER A 347 23.11 -22.40 32.07
CA SER A 347 23.51 -23.38 33.08
C SER A 347 24.86 -23.07 33.70
N ALA A 348 25.86 -22.66 32.92
CA ALA A 348 27.15 -22.24 33.42
C ALA A 348 27.07 -20.94 34.24
N LEU A 349 26.28 -19.96 33.77
CA LEU A 349 26.01 -18.71 34.49
C LEU A 349 25.37 -18.97 35.86
N ARG A 350 24.37 -19.84 35.91
CA ARG A 350 23.69 -20.24 37.16
C ARG A 350 24.66 -20.77 38.22
N ALA A 351 25.66 -21.54 37.80
CA ALA A 351 26.65 -22.08 38.72
C ALA A 351 27.44 -20.98 39.45
N LEU A 352 27.62 -19.80 38.83
CA LEU A 352 28.30 -18.65 39.40
C LEU A 352 27.42 -17.80 40.33
N LEU A 353 26.11 -17.91 40.22
CA LEU A 353 25.14 -17.05 40.94
C LEU A 353 24.64 -17.64 42.28
N GLY A 354 25.25 -18.75 42.72
CA GLY A 354 24.89 -19.39 43.96
C GLY A 354 23.62 -20.27 43.83
N GLN A 355 23.71 -21.50 44.34
CA GLN A 355 22.61 -22.49 44.21
C GLN A 355 21.89 -22.75 45.54
N ARG A 356 22.37 -22.18 46.65
CA ARG A 356 21.91 -22.48 48.01
C ARG A 356 20.72 -21.62 48.46
N ASP A 357 20.55 -20.47 47.86
CA ASP A 357 19.43 -19.57 48.15
C ASP A 357 18.21 -19.94 47.28
N ALA A 358 17.21 -20.53 47.89
CA ALA A 358 15.99 -20.96 47.21
C ALA A 358 15.19 -19.78 46.59
N GLY A 359 15.37 -18.55 47.06
CA GLY A 359 14.78 -17.33 46.52
C GLY A 359 15.73 -16.52 45.62
N GLY A 360 17.01 -16.97 45.49
CA GLY A 360 18.05 -16.25 44.80
C GLY A 360 17.96 -16.35 43.27
N ILE A 361 18.82 -15.56 42.60
CA ILE A 361 18.90 -15.50 41.12
C ILE A 361 19.16 -16.90 40.53
N GLY A 362 20.09 -17.69 41.14
CA GLY A 362 20.42 -19.01 40.67
C GLY A 362 19.24 -19.97 40.68
N ALA A 363 18.39 -19.91 41.70
CA ALA A 363 17.16 -20.73 41.77
C ALA A 363 16.14 -20.30 40.70
N ARG A 364 15.98 -19.01 40.50
CA ARG A 364 15.05 -18.47 39.44
C ARG A 364 15.51 -18.79 38.03
N LEU A 365 16.81 -18.87 37.76
CA LEU A 365 17.38 -19.28 36.49
C LEU A 365 17.30 -20.77 36.20
N GLU A 366 17.06 -21.61 37.21
CA GLU A 366 17.04 -23.08 37.07
C GLU A 366 16.09 -23.55 35.97
N ARG A 367 14.92 -22.94 35.88
CA ARG A 367 13.90 -23.27 34.89
C ARG A 367 14.33 -23.02 33.44
N TRP A 368 15.30 -22.08 33.23
CA TRP A 368 15.85 -21.69 31.93
C TRP A 368 17.10 -22.49 31.55
N CYS A 369 17.62 -23.28 32.43
CA CYS A 369 18.79 -24.14 32.18
C CYS A 369 18.42 -25.37 31.37
N LYS A 370 19.40 -25.93 30.66
CA LYS A 370 19.25 -27.22 29.96
C LYS A 370 18.71 -28.28 30.92
N GLY A 371 17.62 -28.96 30.50
CA GLY A 371 16.90 -29.91 31.33
C GLY A 371 15.80 -29.31 32.21
N GLY A 372 15.75 -28.00 32.38
CA GLY A 372 14.62 -27.29 33.02
C GLY A 372 13.45 -27.11 32.06
N PRO A 373 12.25 -26.75 32.58
CA PRO A 373 11.02 -26.64 31.78
C PRO A 373 11.10 -25.58 30.66
N LEU A 374 11.96 -24.57 30.74
CA LEU A 374 12.17 -23.54 29.75
C LEU A 374 13.61 -23.54 29.16
N GLY A 375 14.41 -24.59 29.44
CA GLY A 375 15.79 -24.68 28.93
C GLY A 375 15.87 -24.77 27.41
N TRP A 376 14.82 -25.26 26.76
CA TRP A 376 14.68 -25.32 25.31
C TRP A 376 14.65 -23.94 24.64
N VAL A 377 14.41 -22.86 25.39
CA VAL A 377 14.23 -21.50 24.85
C VAL A 377 15.57 -20.88 24.47
N LEU A 378 16.58 -20.85 25.37
CA LEU A 378 17.81 -20.09 25.18
C LEU A 378 19.10 -20.84 25.62
N ASP A 379 18.97 -22.05 26.15
CA ASP A 379 20.13 -22.83 26.64
C ASP A 379 20.41 -24.06 25.76
N ASN A 380 20.40 -23.85 24.44
CA ASN A 380 20.60 -24.91 23.46
C ASN A 380 22.09 -25.25 23.26
N GLU A 381 22.37 -26.38 22.58
CA GLU A 381 23.75 -26.87 22.38
C GLU A 381 24.56 -25.99 21.43
N ALA A 382 23.90 -25.49 20.39
CA ALA A 382 24.48 -24.55 19.41
C ALA A 382 23.46 -23.47 19.09
N ASP A 383 23.93 -22.36 18.55
CA ASP A 383 23.06 -21.32 18.04
C ASP A 383 22.75 -21.57 16.55
N ALA A 384 21.48 -21.75 16.24
CA ALA A 384 21.00 -21.98 14.88
C ALA A 384 20.68 -20.68 14.14
N LEU A 385 20.76 -19.51 14.82
CA LEU A 385 20.46 -18.22 14.24
C LEU A 385 21.66 -17.70 13.44
N SER A 386 21.79 -18.13 12.19
CA SER A 386 22.71 -17.53 11.24
C SER A 386 22.10 -16.29 10.61
N LEU A 387 22.85 -15.19 10.58
CA LEU A 387 22.47 -13.94 9.90
C LEU A 387 23.00 -13.87 8.45
N ASP A 388 23.63 -14.94 7.95
CA ASP A 388 24.26 -14.94 6.62
C ASP A 388 23.24 -15.07 5.48
N ALA A 389 22.05 -15.63 5.77
CA ALA A 389 21.01 -15.78 4.77
C ALA A 389 20.45 -14.42 4.35
N ARG A 390 20.22 -14.24 3.05
CA ARG A 390 19.60 -13.02 2.53
C ARG A 390 18.16 -12.86 2.99
N PHE A 391 17.46 -13.97 3.24
CA PHE A 391 16.10 -13.96 3.73
C PHE A 391 15.99 -14.83 4.99
N LEU A 392 15.54 -14.23 6.08
CA LEU A 392 15.34 -14.89 7.37
C LEU A 392 13.87 -14.82 7.74
N GLY A 393 13.28 -15.94 8.10
CA GLY A 393 11.91 -16.01 8.59
C GLY A 393 11.84 -16.59 10.00
N PHE A 394 10.96 -16.06 10.83
CA PHE A 394 10.73 -16.53 12.20
C PHE A 394 9.23 -16.70 12.42
N ASP A 395 8.78 -17.91 12.71
CA ASP A 395 7.42 -18.15 13.17
C ASP A 395 7.30 -17.86 14.67
N MET A 396 6.48 -16.88 15.00
CA MET A 396 6.23 -16.47 16.39
C MET A 396 4.86 -16.93 16.91
N THR A 397 4.11 -17.71 16.14
CA THR A 397 2.73 -18.11 16.44
C THR A 397 2.54 -18.60 17.87
N HIS A 398 3.41 -19.53 18.30
CA HIS A 398 3.29 -20.16 19.62
C HIS A 398 3.74 -19.29 20.79
N PHE A 399 4.43 -18.17 20.51
CA PHE A 399 5.03 -17.34 21.57
C PHE A 399 4.34 -16.00 21.76
N LEU A 400 3.65 -15.48 20.73
CA LEU A 400 2.99 -14.18 20.80
C LEU A 400 1.98 -14.09 21.96
N ASP A 401 1.36 -15.19 22.33
CA ASP A 401 0.36 -15.25 23.41
C ASP A 401 0.97 -15.67 24.77
N HIS A 402 2.29 -15.99 24.83
CA HIS A 402 3.00 -16.42 26.06
C HIS A 402 4.09 -15.42 26.44
N ALA A 403 3.74 -14.38 27.21
CA ALA A 403 4.64 -13.28 27.56
C ALA A 403 5.96 -13.74 28.19
N GLU A 404 5.96 -14.81 28.99
CA GLU A 404 7.14 -15.31 29.70
C GLU A 404 8.27 -15.73 28.74
N VAL A 405 7.95 -16.44 27.66
CA VAL A 405 8.96 -16.89 26.67
C VAL A 405 9.11 -15.92 25.51
N ARG A 406 8.04 -15.16 25.19
CA ARG A 406 8.05 -14.17 24.13
C ARG A 406 9.13 -13.13 24.32
N THR A 407 9.15 -12.45 25.47
CA THR A 407 10.07 -11.36 25.75
C THR A 407 11.54 -11.75 25.59
N PRO A 408 12.05 -12.84 26.22
CA PRO A 408 13.45 -13.26 26.03
C PRO A 408 13.79 -13.64 24.59
N ILE A 409 12.89 -14.33 23.87
CA ILE A 409 13.08 -14.68 22.46
C ILE A 409 13.20 -13.41 21.62
N MET A 410 12.25 -12.48 21.78
CA MET A 410 12.22 -11.21 21.05
C MET A 410 13.49 -10.37 21.35
N MET A 411 13.89 -10.28 22.61
CA MET A 411 15.13 -9.59 22.99
C MET A 411 16.33 -10.15 22.20
N TYR A 412 16.47 -11.49 22.16
CA TYR A 412 17.60 -12.11 21.48
C TYR A 412 17.53 -11.92 19.96
N VAL A 413 16.41 -12.22 19.34
CA VAL A 413 16.22 -12.06 17.88
C VAL A 413 16.52 -10.62 17.47
N PHE A 414 15.97 -9.64 18.17
CA PHE A 414 16.17 -8.23 17.82
C PHE A 414 17.57 -7.73 18.10
N HIS A 415 18.24 -8.21 19.17
CA HIS A 415 19.65 -7.88 19.38
C HIS A 415 20.52 -8.39 18.21
N ARG A 416 20.22 -9.60 17.71
CA ARG A 416 20.91 -10.15 16.54
C ARG A 416 20.59 -9.33 15.28
N LEU A 417 19.32 -8.96 15.07
CA LEU A 417 18.90 -8.16 13.91
C LEU A 417 19.49 -6.74 13.91
N ALA A 418 19.67 -6.15 15.08
CA ALA A 418 20.34 -4.84 15.20
C ALA A 418 21.76 -4.85 14.63
N ALA A 419 22.45 -5.99 14.65
CA ALA A 419 23.77 -6.14 14.03
C ALA A 419 23.72 -6.12 12.47
N LEU A 420 22.56 -6.32 11.85
CA LEU A 420 22.37 -6.21 10.41
C LEU A 420 22.19 -4.75 9.94
N VAL A 421 21.93 -3.84 10.87
CA VAL A 421 21.71 -2.42 10.59
C VAL A 421 23.07 -1.71 10.49
N ASP A 422 23.79 -1.97 9.41
CA ASP A 422 25.17 -1.53 9.17
C ASP A 422 25.32 -0.68 7.89
N GLY A 423 24.20 -0.21 7.32
CA GLY A 423 24.17 0.55 6.06
C GLY A 423 23.80 -0.28 4.83
N ARG A 424 23.71 -1.61 4.98
CA ARG A 424 23.15 -2.47 3.91
C ARG A 424 21.66 -2.20 3.69
N ARG A 425 21.14 -2.57 2.53
CA ARG A 425 19.70 -2.58 2.29
C ARG A 425 19.05 -3.66 3.14
N LEU A 426 18.28 -3.26 4.15
CA LEU A 426 17.64 -4.17 5.10
C LEU A 426 16.15 -3.87 5.21
N VAL A 427 15.33 -4.91 5.15
CA VAL A 427 13.89 -4.85 5.43
C VAL A 427 13.55 -5.77 6.59
N VAL A 428 12.83 -5.26 7.56
CA VAL A 428 12.25 -6.04 8.65
C VAL A 428 10.73 -5.99 8.51
N ASP A 429 10.14 -7.09 8.08
CA ASP A 429 8.70 -7.27 7.97
C ASP A 429 8.15 -7.97 9.21
N ILE A 430 7.04 -7.46 9.74
CA ILE A 430 6.42 -7.98 10.96
C ILE A 430 4.92 -8.13 10.72
N ASP A 431 4.49 -9.37 10.55
CA ASP A 431 3.05 -9.66 10.42
C ASP A 431 2.38 -9.72 11.80
N GLU A 432 1.14 -9.25 11.87
CA GLU A 432 0.35 -9.14 13.11
C GLU A 432 1.11 -8.48 14.27
N PHE A 433 1.90 -7.46 13.96
CA PHE A 433 2.84 -6.79 14.87
C PHE A 433 2.18 -6.24 16.14
N TRP A 434 0.90 -5.91 16.09
CA TRP A 434 0.15 -5.39 17.24
C TRP A 434 0.14 -6.35 18.43
N LYS A 435 0.19 -7.67 18.21
CA LYS A 435 0.30 -8.66 19.29
C LYS A 435 1.60 -8.53 20.08
N ALA A 436 2.68 -8.16 19.40
CA ALA A 436 3.98 -7.93 20.02
C ALA A 436 4.07 -6.56 20.72
N LEU A 437 3.22 -5.59 20.36
CA LEU A 437 3.20 -4.25 20.98
C LEU A 437 2.86 -4.28 22.49
N GLY A 438 2.27 -5.33 23.01
CA GLY A 438 2.11 -5.56 24.44
C GLY A 438 3.42 -5.78 25.18
N ASP A 439 4.52 -6.06 24.48
CA ASP A 439 5.84 -6.31 25.02
C ASP A 439 6.71 -5.05 25.02
N GLU A 440 7.30 -4.67 26.17
CA GLU A 440 8.10 -3.46 26.32
C GLU A 440 9.38 -3.51 25.48
N ALA A 441 10.03 -4.67 25.42
CA ALA A 441 11.27 -4.83 24.63
C ALA A 441 10.98 -4.67 23.13
N PHE A 442 9.85 -5.22 22.65
CA PHE A 442 9.41 -5.05 21.27
C PHE A 442 9.05 -3.59 20.96
N ARG A 443 8.29 -2.92 21.84
CA ARG A 443 7.93 -1.51 21.65
C ARG A 443 9.16 -0.62 21.56
N GLY A 444 10.13 -0.83 22.47
CA GLY A 444 11.39 -0.10 22.45
C GLY A 444 12.11 -0.26 21.11
N LEU A 445 12.26 -1.48 20.63
CA LEU A 445 12.91 -1.75 19.36
C LEU A 445 12.15 -1.20 18.15
N ALA A 446 10.83 -1.36 18.09
CA ALA A 446 10.02 -0.82 17.00
C ALA A 446 10.11 0.71 16.97
N GLN A 447 10.09 1.36 18.13
CA GLN A 447 10.22 2.80 18.26
C GLN A 447 11.61 3.30 17.86
N ASP A 448 12.67 2.62 18.29
CA ASP A 448 14.05 2.95 17.90
C ASP A 448 14.28 2.67 16.41
N GLY A 449 13.80 1.54 15.90
CA GLY A 449 13.88 1.18 14.49
C GLY A 449 13.21 2.20 13.59
N LEU A 450 11.99 2.62 13.92
CA LEU A 450 11.26 3.64 13.17
C LEU A 450 12.02 4.98 13.10
N LYS A 451 12.76 5.34 14.14
CA LYS A 451 13.53 6.59 14.20
C LYS A 451 14.92 6.50 13.56
N THR A 452 15.57 5.33 13.62
CA THR A 452 17.00 5.18 13.30
C THR A 452 17.27 4.47 11.98
N TYR A 453 16.46 3.48 11.59
CA TYR A 453 16.68 2.64 10.40
C TYR A 453 16.79 3.43 9.12
N ARG A 454 15.98 4.50 8.97
CA ARG A 454 16.07 5.42 7.82
C ARG A 454 17.51 5.90 7.56
N LYS A 455 18.26 6.25 8.62
CA LYS A 455 19.64 6.77 8.50
C LYS A 455 20.63 5.66 8.12
N GLN A 456 20.24 4.42 8.24
CA GLN A 456 21.08 3.25 8.06
C GLN A 456 20.61 2.35 6.90
N ASN A 457 19.91 2.95 5.93
CA ASN A 457 19.46 2.27 4.70
C ASN A 457 18.54 1.06 4.97
N ALA A 458 17.79 1.09 6.07
CA ALA A 458 16.87 0.06 6.48
C ALA A 458 15.45 0.62 6.65
N PHE A 459 14.44 -0.24 6.55
CA PHE A 459 13.06 0.12 6.88
C PHE A 459 12.27 -1.07 7.42
N MET A 460 11.11 -0.77 8.02
CA MET A 460 10.20 -1.75 8.58
C MET A 460 8.89 -1.77 7.79
N VAL A 461 8.32 -2.95 7.66
CA VAL A 461 6.96 -3.17 7.13
C VAL A 461 6.11 -3.77 8.25
N PHE A 462 4.95 -3.19 8.49
CA PHE A 462 4.04 -3.60 9.55
C PHE A 462 2.73 -4.10 8.96
N GLY A 463 2.45 -5.38 9.13
CA GLY A 463 1.21 -6.02 8.75
C GLY A 463 0.19 -6.09 9.91
N THR A 464 -1.08 -5.79 9.65
CA THR A 464 -2.17 -6.00 10.61
C THR A 464 -3.51 -6.27 9.92
N GLN A 465 -4.39 -6.96 10.64
CA GLN A 465 -5.79 -7.14 10.21
C GLN A 465 -6.69 -6.00 10.69
N SER A 466 -6.32 -5.32 11.77
CA SER A 466 -7.15 -4.29 12.42
C SER A 466 -6.36 -3.01 12.70
N PRO A 467 -6.72 -1.87 12.09
CA PRO A 467 -6.11 -0.60 12.43
C PRO A 467 -6.41 -0.16 13.88
N ALA A 468 -7.56 -0.56 14.45
CA ALA A 468 -7.94 -0.21 15.81
C ALA A 468 -6.95 -0.73 16.86
N ASP A 469 -6.36 -1.92 16.63
CA ASP A 469 -5.40 -2.50 17.57
C ASP A 469 -4.10 -1.71 17.60
N VAL A 470 -3.69 -1.17 16.46
CA VAL A 470 -2.53 -0.27 16.37
C VAL A 470 -2.78 1.05 17.08
N LEU A 471 -3.97 1.64 16.88
CA LEU A 471 -4.34 2.93 17.46
C LEU A 471 -4.41 2.91 18.98
N ARG A 472 -4.64 1.73 19.59
CA ARG A 472 -4.62 1.55 21.06
C ARG A 472 -3.21 1.46 21.64
N SER A 473 -2.20 1.31 20.81
CA SER A 473 -0.81 1.17 21.27
C SER A 473 -0.19 2.52 21.64
N ASP A 474 0.68 2.53 22.65
CA ASP A 474 1.46 3.70 23.09
C ASP A 474 2.38 4.27 21.99
N ILE A 475 2.76 3.45 21.00
CA ILE A 475 3.59 3.88 19.86
C ILE A 475 2.81 4.19 18.58
N SER A 476 1.47 4.22 18.67
CA SER A 476 0.59 4.48 17.51
C SER A 476 0.97 5.77 16.78
N HIS A 477 1.23 6.84 17.52
CA HIS A 477 1.64 8.13 16.95
C HIS A 477 2.93 8.02 16.15
N THR A 478 3.94 7.30 16.68
CA THR A 478 5.20 7.08 15.98
C THR A 478 5.00 6.27 14.68
N ILE A 479 4.15 5.24 14.70
CA ILE A 479 3.83 4.44 13.51
C ILE A 479 3.15 5.30 12.45
N LEU A 480 2.14 6.09 12.87
CA LEU A 480 1.40 6.97 11.97
C LEU A 480 2.29 8.00 11.28
N GLU A 481 3.22 8.60 12.02
CA GLU A 481 4.14 9.62 11.49
C GLU A 481 5.27 9.02 10.63
N GLN A 482 5.84 7.90 11.05
CA GLN A 482 7.02 7.35 10.40
C GLN A 482 6.71 6.40 9.24
N CYS A 483 5.50 5.81 9.17
CA CYS A 483 5.09 5.03 8.01
C CYS A 483 4.61 5.95 6.88
N ALA A 484 5.55 6.37 6.02
CA ALA A 484 5.25 7.24 4.88
C ALA A 484 4.39 6.56 3.82
N THR A 485 4.48 5.24 3.70
CA THR A 485 3.65 4.42 2.82
C THR A 485 2.61 3.65 3.65
N LYS A 486 1.35 3.77 3.26
CA LYS A 486 0.23 3.02 3.86
C LYS A 486 -0.53 2.29 2.77
N VAL A 487 -0.77 1.01 2.98
CA VAL A 487 -1.50 0.13 2.05
C VAL A 487 -2.76 -0.37 2.75
N PHE A 488 -3.91 -0.10 2.15
CA PHE A 488 -5.21 -0.53 2.69
C PHE A 488 -5.90 -1.45 1.69
N LEU A 489 -6.18 -2.68 2.12
CA LEU A 489 -6.95 -3.65 1.37
C LEU A 489 -8.46 -3.43 1.61
N PRO A 490 -9.35 -3.96 0.74
CA PRO A 490 -10.79 -3.85 0.92
C PRO A 490 -11.23 -4.30 2.31
N ASN A 491 -12.04 -3.47 2.98
CA ASN A 491 -12.60 -3.78 4.30
C ASN A 491 -14.04 -3.25 4.44
N PRO A 492 -15.07 -4.06 4.14
CA PRO A 492 -16.47 -3.65 4.29
C PRO A 492 -16.87 -3.26 5.72
N HIS A 493 -16.10 -3.70 6.72
CA HIS A 493 -16.34 -3.41 8.13
C HIS A 493 -15.52 -2.23 8.66
N ALA A 494 -14.84 -1.48 7.77
CA ALA A 494 -14.03 -0.33 8.16
C ALA A 494 -14.85 0.72 8.92
N GLN A 495 -14.27 1.26 10.00
CA GLN A 495 -14.88 2.31 10.81
C GLN A 495 -14.20 3.67 10.51
N ALA A 496 -15.00 4.71 10.30
CA ALA A 496 -14.49 6.05 10.00
C ALA A 496 -13.53 6.57 11.10
N ARG A 497 -13.86 6.31 12.36
CA ARG A 497 -13.00 6.67 13.50
C ARG A 497 -11.57 6.15 13.36
N ASP A 498 -11.40 4.91 12.90
CA ASP A 498 -10.07 4.32 12.81
C ASP A 498 -9.33 4.78 11.54
N TYR A 499 -10.02 4.81 10.41
CA TYR A 499 -9.41 5.12 9.12
C TYR A 499 -9.27 6.62 8.86
N VAL A 500 -10.31 7.42 9.15
CA VAL A 500 -10.29 8.87 8.91
C VAL A 500 -9.59 9.58 10.06
N ASP A 501 -10.11 9.45 11.30
CA ASP A 501 -9.57 10.17 12.46
C ASP A 501 -8.22 9.59 12.90
N GLY A 502 -8.06 8.24 12.83
CA GLY A 502 -6.84 7.55 13.23
C GLY A 502 -5.73 7.62 12.18
N PHE A 503 -5.97 7.08 10.97
CA PHE A 503 -4.94 6.97 9.93
C PHE A 503 -4.91 8.13 8.94
N GLY A 504 -5.77 9.13 9.10
CA GLY A 504 -5.78 10.35 8.28
C GLY A 504 -6.22 10.12 6.82
N LEU A 505 -7.15 9.17 6.60
CA LEU A 505 -7.76 9.01 5.29
C LEU A 505 -8.76 10.14 5.05
N THR A 506 -8.85 10.61 3.82
CA THR A 506 -9.95 11.47 3.39
C THR A 506 -11.26 10.67 3.34
N ALA A 507 -12.40 11.34 3.36
CA ALA A 507 -13.70 10.69 3.22
C ALA A 507 -13.79 9.81 1.94
N ARG A 508 -13.16 10.26 0.84
CA ARG A 508 -13.12 9.49 -0.42
C ARG A 508 -12.23 8.25 -0.32
N GLU A 509 -11.07 8.36 0.28
CA GLU A 509 -10.17 7.21 0.50
C GLU A 509 -10.84 6.17 1.41
N PHE A 510 -11.53 6.62 2.44
CA PHE A 510 -12.30 5.74 3.32
C PHE A 510 -13.43 5.03 2.58
N GLN A 511 -14.20 5.75 1.76
CA GLN A 511 -15.24 5.16 0.92
C GLN A 511 -14.66 4.12 -0.03
N LEU A 512 -13.51 4.39 -0.66
CA LEU A 512 -12.81 3.42 -1.52
C LEU A 512 -12.54 2.12 -0.75
N VAL A 513 -11.91 2.19 0.42
CA VAL A 513 -11.55 1.00 1.22
C VAL A 513 -12.78 0.22 1.66
N ARG A 514 -13.85 0.91 2.03
CA ARG A 514 -15.05 0.29 2.59
C ARG A 514 -16.00 -0.27 1.52
N GLU A 515 -16.15 0.40 0.38
CA GLU A 515 -17.25 0.15 -0.56
C GLU A 515 -16.78 -0.11 -1.99
N ASP A 516 -15.79 0.65 -2.49
CA ASP A 516 -15.55 0.73 -3.92
C ASP A 516 -14.40 -0.17 -4.43
N LEU A 517 -13.47 -0.59 -3.55
CA LEU A 517 -12.39 -1.47 -3.97
C LEU A 517 -12.91 -2.87 -4.31
N ALA A 518 -12.71 -3.27 -5.56
CA ALA A 518 -13.14 -4.56 -6.06
C ALA A 518 -12.21 -5.68 -5.55
N SER A 519 -12.64 -6.43 -4.54
CA SER A 519 -11.92 -7.60 -4.01
C SER A 519 -11.63 -8.65 -5.09
N GLU A 520 -12.54 -8.83 -6.03
CA GLU A 520 -12.42 -9.75 -7.16
C GLU A 520 -11.25 -9.37 -8.09
N ARG A 521 -11.01 -8.06 -8.25
CA ARG A 521 -9.89 -7.52 -9.03
C ARG A 521 -8.60 -7.38 -8.23
N ARG A 522 -8.58 -7.82 -6.96
CA ARG A 522 -7.41 -7.69 -6.07
C ARG A 522 -6.90 -6.25 -5.98
N GLN A 523 -7.82 -5.30 -5.89
CA GLN A 523 -7.51 -3.88 -5.76
C GLN A 523 -7.21 -3.52 -4.31
N PHE A 524 -6.30 -2.56 -4.13
CA PHE A 524 -5.99 -1.97 -2.84
C PHE A 524 -5.56 -0.52 -3.00
N LEU A 525 -5.66 0.25 -1.92
CA LEU A 525 -5.27 1.66 -1.88
C LEU A 525 -3.83 1.76 -1.38
N VAL A 526 -2.98 2.44 -2.13
CA VAL A 526 -1.65 2.88 -1.71
C VAL A 526 -1.71 4.38 -1.42
N LYS A 527 -1.37 4.77 -0.19
CA LYS A 527 -1.30 6.18 0.25
C LYS A 527 0.12 6.53 0.63
N GLN A 528 0.67 7.57 0.01
CA GLN A 528 2.01 8.10 0.26
C GLN A 528 1.93 9.62 0.48
N GLY A 529 2.01 10.05 1.71
CA GLY A 529 1.77 11.43 2.09
C GLY A 529 0.34 11.88 1.74
N LEU A 530 0.21 12.92 0.92
CA LEU A 530 -1.08 13.42 0.44
C LEU A 530 -1.58 12.71 -0.83
N ASN A 531 -0.72 11.91 -1.48
CA ASN A 531 -1.07 11.20 -2.71
C ASN A 531 -1.59 9.81 -2.40
N SER A 532 -2.62 9.41 -3.13
CA SER A 532 -3.13 8.05 -3.07
C SER A 532 -3.49 7.52 -4.45
N VAL A 533 -3.40 6.22 -4.63
CA VAL A 533 -3.72 5.53 -5.87
C VAL A 533 -4.35 4.18 -5.58
N VAL A 534 -5.39 3.85 -6.32
CA VAL A 534 -5.95 2.49 -6.34
C VAL A 534 -5.17 1.68 -7.36
N VAL A 535 -4.59 0.59 -6.90
CA VAL A 535 -3.81 -0.33 -7.73
C VAL A 535 -4.35 -1.76 -7.64
N GLU A 536 -4.00 -2.56 -8.63
CA GLU A 536 -4.41 -3.95 -8.81
C GLU A 536 -3.17 -4.84 -8.85
N LEU A 537 -3.18 -5.92 -8.07
CA LEU A 537 -2.20 -7.00 -8.20
C LEU A 537 -2.87 -8.18 -8.90
N ASN A 538 -2.67 -8.29 -10.20
CA ASN A 538 -3.19 -9.40 -10.99
C ASN A 538 -2.12 -10.49 -11.14
N LEU A 539 -2.40 -11.66 -10.58
CA LEU A 539 -1.59 -12.88 -10.67
C LEU A 539 -2.32 -14.00 -11.43
N ASP A 540 -3.29 -13.65 -12.28
CA ASP A 540 -4.02 -14.62 -13.08
C ASP A 540 -3.06 -15.37 -14.01
N GLY A 541 -3.22 -16.68 -14.10
CA GLY A 541 -2.32 -17.57 -14.85
C GLY A 541 -1.01 -17.94 -14.10
N LEU A 542 -0.70 -17.30 -12.97
CA LEU A 542 0.49 -17.55 -12.17
C LEU A 542 0.17 -18.40 -10.93
N SER A 543 -0.57 -19.48 -11.10
CA SER A 543 -1.08 -20.30 -9.99
C SER A 543 0.01 -20.92 -9.12
N ASP A 544 1.17 -21.23 -9.70
CA ASP A 544 2.30 -21.82 -8.97
C ASP A 544 2.99 -20.75 -8.11
N GLN A 545 3.17 -19.55 -8.64
CA GLN A 545 3.71 -18.39 -7.89
C GLN A 545 2.75 -17.94 -6.78
N LEU A 546 1.44 -17.92 -7.07
CA LEU A 546 0.43 -17.59 -6.08
C LEU A 546 0.46 -18.57 -4.90
N ALA A 547 0.67 -19.86 -5.15
CA ALA A 547 0.78 -20.86 -4.09
C ALA A 547 2.04 -20.70 -3.22
N ILE A 548 3.13 -20.17 -3.79
CA ILE A 548 4.34 -19.79 -3.04
C ILE A 548 4.05 -18.56 -2.16
N LEU A 549 3.35 -17.56 -2.69
CA LEU A 549 3.06 -16.31 -1.99
C LEU A 549 1.94 -16.42 -0.94
N SER A 550 1.17 -17.53 -0.95
CA SER A 550 -0.01 -17.72 -0.10
C SER A 550 0.14 -19.00 0.74
N GLY A 551 0.84 -18.91 1.86
CA GLY A 551 0.92 -20.02 2.82
C GLY A 551 -0.46 -20.28 3.46
N ARG A 552 -0.95 -21.52 3.35
CA ARG A 552 -2.11 -22.05 4.08
C ARG A 552 -1.67 -23.25 4.91
N THR A 553 -2.39 -23.55 5.98
CA THR A 553 -2.04 -24.67 6.87
C THR A 553 -1.79 -25.97 6.08
N GLU A 554 -2.70 -26.31 5.17
CA GLU A 554 -2.62 -27.55 4.38
C GLU A 554 -1.38 -27.56 3.44
N THR A 555 -1.04 -26.42 2.87
CA THR A 555 0.12 -26.31 1.98
C THR A 555 1.44 -26.26 2.76
N VAL A 556 1.44 -25.72 3.97
CA VAL A 556 2.61 -25.72 4.87
C VAL A 556 2.86 -27.13 5.41
N ASP A 557 1.82 -27.86 5.80
CA ASP A 557 1.93 -29.28 6.21
C ASP A 557 2.40 -30.17 5.06
N LEU A 558 1.98 -29.88 3.83
CA LEU A 558 2.50 -30.56 2.64
C LEU A 558 3.99 -30.24 2.45
N LEU A 559 4.39 -28.99 2.57
CA LEU A 559 5.79 -28.59 2.49
C LEU A 559 6.66 -29.32 3.52
N ASP A 560 6.21 -29.40 4.79
CA ASP A 560 6.96 -30.09 5.85
C ASP A 560 7.20 -31.57 5.50
N ARG A 561 6.18 -32.25 4.97
CA ARG A 561 6.30 -33.64 4.52
C ARG A 561 7.29 -33.81 3.36
N LEU A 562 7.19 -32.92 2.35
CA LEU A 562 8.04 -33.00 1.18
C LEU A 562 9.50 -32.69 1.51
N ARG A 563 9.75 -31.72 2.41
CA ARG A 563 11.11 -31.41 2.86
C ARG A 563 11.73 -32.58 3.62
N ALA A 564 10.96 -33.24 4.47
CA ALA A 564 11.43 -34.44 5.18
C ALA A 564 11.76 -35.60 4.21
N GLN A 565 11.10 -35.70 3.07
CA GLN A 565 11.27 -36.75 2.09
C GLN A 565 12.36 -36.46 1.05
N HIS A 566 12.48 -35.21 0.59
CA HIS A 566 13.28 -34.84 -0.57
C HIS A 566 14.46 -33.92 -0.25
N GLY A 567 14.43 -33.21 0.87
CA GLY A 567 15.46 -32.22 1.24
C GLY A 567 14.92 -30.81 1.36
N ASP A 568 15.78 -29.93 1.88
CA ASP A 568 15.41 -28.56 2.27
C ASP A 568 15.52 -27.53 1.14
N ALA A 569 16.31 -27.82 0.09
CA ALA A 569 16.51 -26.89 -1.01
C ALA A 569 15.24 -26.77 -1.87
N TYR A 570 14.97 -25.56 -2.38
CA TYR A 570 13.79 -25.30 -3.23
C TYR A 570 13.66 -26.31 -4.38
N ALA A 571 14.78 -26.62 -5.04
CA ALA A 571 14.80 -27.56 -6.15
C ALA A 571 14.33 -29.00 -5.78
N ASP A 572 14.50 -29.38 -4.49
CA ASP A 572 14.17 -30.73 -4.03
C ASP A 572 12.65 -30.92 -3.86
N TRP A 573 11.94 -29.92 -3.38
CA TRP A 573 10.54 -30.00 -3.04
C TRP A 573 9.57 -29.27 -3.98
N ALA A 574 10.03 -28.32 -4.81
CA ALA A 574 9.15 -27.46 -5.61
C ALA A 574 8.26 -28.23 -6.59
N ALA A 575 8.85 -29.13 -7.38
CA ALA A 575 8.08 -29.89 -8.38
C ALA A 575 7.02 -30.80 -7.74
N PRO A 576 7.34 -31.65 -6.73
CA PRO A 576 6.33 -32.42 -6.04
C PRO A 576 5.31 -31.57 -5.26
N PHE A 577 5.70 -30.39 -4.75
CA PHE A 577 4.78 -29.45 -4.10
C PHE A 577 3.73 -28.95 -5.08
N HIS A 578 4.12 -28.44 -6.24
CA HIS A 578 3.18 -27.95 -7.24
C HIS A 578 2.28 -29.03 -7.81
N GLN A 579 2.76 -30.26 -7.88
CA GLN A 579 1.95 -31.40 -8.32
C GLN A 579 0.89 -31.77 -7.28
N GLN A 580 1.30 -31.97 -6.01
CA GLN A 580 0.42 -32.50 -4.97
C GLN A 580 -0.57 -31.45 -4.44
N ARG A 581 -0.19 -30.15 -4.37
CA ARG A 581 -1.10 -29.12 -3.91
C ARG A 581 -2.36 -28.97 -4.76
N ARG A 582 -2.34 -29.37 -6.04
CA ARG A 582 -3.51 -29.30 -6.93
C ARG A 582 -4.63 -30.25 -6.51
N GLY A 583 -4.34 -31.21 -5.66
CA GLY A 583 -5.32 -32.14 -5.07
C GLY A 583 -5.80 -31.73 -3.67
N LEU A 584 -5.30 -30.61 -3.13
CA LEU A 584 -5.76 -30.10 -1.85
C LEU A 584 -7.05 -29.28 -2.03
N PRO A 585 -7.95 -29.23 -1.02
CA PRO A 585 -9.21 -28.50 -1.07
C PRO A 585 -9.05 -26.98 -1.16
#